data_9b8ee0fd99a60334c4a0d31db7b73fbe
#
_entry.id   9b8ee0fd99a60334c4a0d31db7b73fbe
#
_cell.length_a   1.000
_cell.length_b   1.000
_cell.length_c   1.000
_cell.angle_alpha   90.00
_cell.angle_beta   90.00
_cell.angle_gamma   90.00
#
_symmetry.space_group_name_H-M   'P 1'
#
loop_
_entity.id
_entity.type
_entity.pdbx_description
1 polymer ?
#
loop_
_entity_poly.entity_id
_entity_poly.type
_entity_poly.pdbx_seq_one_letter_code
_entity_poly.pdbx_strand_id
1 'polypeptide(L)'
;LSNIFCNIFLLQKIYLKISFLNNRIFTNAWEQRKLGEVLSERNIQEVPTAQIPLVSFTVEHGVTPKTERYNREFLVREETKKYKYTKYNDIVYNPANLKFGAIARNKYGEAFFSPIYVTFEANYSNVLPEFIEKILTSNDFIQKALKFQEGTVYERMAVKADDFLKLVIKLPTLPEQIAIGSFFQELDQLITLQQRELELMRL
;
A
#
# COMPACT_ATOMS: atom_id res chain seq x y z
N LEU A 1 -17.51 -32.15 -16.97
CA LEU A 1 -18.66 -31.95 -16.07
C LEU A 1 -18.20 -31.44 -14.69
N SER A 2 -17.15 -32.01 -14.08
CA SER A 2 -16.67 -31.58 -12.74
C SER A 2 -16.25 -30.11 -12.66
N ASN A 3 -15.61 -29.55 -13.69
CA ASN A 3 -15.16 -28.16 -13.74
C ASN A 3 -16.33 -27.14 -13.83
N ILE A 4 -17.41 -27.52 -14.49
CA ILE A 4 -18.61 -26.65 -14.58
C ILE A 4 -19.27 -26.58 -13.21
N PHE A 5 -19.38 -27.69 -12.49
CA PHE A 5 -19.94 -27.71 -11.14
C PHE A 5 -19.08 -26.94 -10.15
N CYS A 6 -17.74 -27.04 -10.22
CA CYS A 6 -16.81 -26.29 -9.37
C CYS A 6 -16.95 -24.76 -9.59
N ASN A 7 -17.03 -24.34 -10.84
CA ASN A 7 -17.21 -22.92 -11.19
C ASN A 7 -18.57 -22.38 -10.74
N ILE A 8 -19.66 -23.15 -10.88
CA ILE A 8 -20.99 -22.74 -10.42
C ILE A 8 -21.00 -22.60 -8.90
N PHE A 9 -20.41 -23.54 -8.18
CA PHE A 9 -20.31 -23.52 -6.72
C PHE A 9 -19.48 -22.34 -6.20
N LEU A 10 -18.40 -21.99 -6.90
CA LEU A 10 -17.57 -20.83 -6.61
C LEU A 10 -18.35 -19.53 -6.81
N LEU A 11 -19.00 -19.36 -7.96
CA LEU A 11 -19.83 -18.20 -8.26
C LEU A 11 -20.97 -18.05 -7.25
N GLN A 12 -21.58 -19.14 -6.83
CA GLN A 12 -22.64 -19.13 -5.82
C GLN A 12 -22.12 -18.70 -4.45
N LYS A 13 -20.93 -19.14 -4.01
CA LYS A 13 -20.28 -18.66 -2.78
C LYS A 13 -19.97 -17.16 -2.84
N ILE A 14 -19.42 -16.69 -3.95
CA ILE A 14 -19.13 -15.28 -4.19
C ILE A 14 -20.41 -14.46 -4.13
N TYR A 15 -21.45 -14.88 -4.81
CA TYR A 15 -22.77 -14.22 -4.83
C TYR A 15 -23.40 -14.12 -3.43
N LEU A 16 -23.43 -15.21 -2.69
CA LEU A 16 -23.96 -15.25 -1.32
C LEU A 16 -23.18 -14.32 -0.40
N LYS A 17 -21.87 -14.25 -0.56
CA LYS A 17 -21.02 -13.38 0.27
C LYS A 17 -21.19 -11.90 -0.10
N ILE A 18 -21.30 -11.57 -1.38
CA ILE A 18 -21.65 -10.22 -1.84
C ILE A 18 -23.01 -9.80 -1.31
N SER A 19 -24.01 -10.68 -1.37
CA SER A 19 -25.35 -10.43 -0.83
C SER A 19 -25.32 -10.22 0.69
N PHE A 20 -24.52 -11.00 1.42
CA PHE A 20 -24.33 -10.83 2.87
C PHE A 20 -23.66 -9.49 3.20
N LEU A 21 -22.62 -9.10 2.46
CA LEU A 21 -21.93 -7.81 2.61
C LEU A 21 -22.90 -6.65 2.34
N ASN A 22 -23.67 -6.71 1.26
CA ASN A 22 -24.65 -5.69 0.91
C ASN A 22 -25.75 -5.51 1.97
N ASN A 23 -26.23 -6.60 2.55
CA ASN A 23 -27.34 -6.55 3.49
C ASN A 23 -26.98 -6.25 4.95
N ARG A 24 -25.71 -6.43 5.35
CA ARG A 24 -25.29 -6.25 6.74
C ARG A 24 -24.18 -5.24 6.97
N ILE A 25 -23.38 -4.94 5.98
CA ILE A 25 -22.15 -4.16 6.15
C ILE A 25 -22.26 -2.79 5.46
N PHE A 26 -22.88 -2.69 4.29
CA PHE A 26 -23.00 -1.43 3.55
C PHE A 26 -24.26 -0.63 3.90
N THR A 27 -24.67 -0.63 5.17
CA THR A 27 -25.87 0.09 5.61
C THR A 27 -25.64 1.58 5.84
N ASN A 28 -24.40 2.01 6.06
CA ASN A 28 -24.04 3.40 6.30
C ASN A 28 -23.20 3.99 5.16
N ALA A 29 -23.43 5.26 4.85
CA ALA A 29 -22.55 5.99 3.94
C ALA A 29 -21.14 6.07 4.53
N TRP A 30 -20.10 5.75 3.73
CA TRP A 30 -18.72 5.89 4.15
C TRP A 30 -18.40 7.32 4.55
N GLU A 31 -17.73 7.46 5.68
CA GLU A 31 -17.41 8.76 6.25
C GLU A 31 -16.28 9.44 5.49
N GLN A 32 -16.42 10.74 5.24
CA GLN A 32 -15.34 11.53 4.67
C GLN A 32 -14.33 11.89 5.76
N ARG A 33 -13.08 11.52 5.57
CA ARG A 33 -11.96 11.78 6.48
C ARG A 33 -10.77 12.36 5.74
N LYS A 34 -10.08 13.32 6.35
CA LYS A 34 -8.75 13.72 5.87
C LYS A 34 -7.75 12.63 6.17
N LEU A 35 -6.78 12.43 5.28
CA LEU A 35 -5.71 11.46 5.52
C LEU A 35 -4.94 11.73 6.81
N GLY A 36 -4.73 13.00 7.20
CA GLY A 36 -4.07 13.35 8.45
C GLY A 36 -4.83 12.98 9.75
N GLU A 37 -6.09 12.52 9.63
CA GLU A 37 -6.84 11.97 10.78
C GLU A 37 -6.55 10.47 10.98
N VAL A 38 -6.06 9.80 9.94
CA VAL A 38 -5.83 8.34 9.93
C VAL A 38 -4.38 7.94 9.67
N LEU A 39 -3.56 8.88 9.18
CA LEU A 39 -2.12 8.73 8.96
C LEU A 39 -1.36 9.85 9.63
N SER A 40 -0.16 9.54 10.14
CA SER A 40 0.80 10.53 10.62
C SER A 40 2.16 10.33 9.99
N GLU A 41 2.90 11.40 9.68
CA GLU A 41 4.23 11.26 9.09
C GLU A 41 5.20 10.71 10.13
N ARG A 42 5.89 9.61 9.75
CA ARG A 42 7.06 9.10 10.48
C ARG A 42 8.31 9.78 9.92
N ASN A 43 8.60 10.99 10.41
CA ASN A 43 9.74 11.76 9.92
C ASN A 43 11.00 11.50 10.76
N ILE A 44 11.35 10.24 10.96
CA ILE A 44 12.55 9.82 11.68
C ILE A 44 13.69 9.63 10.67
N GLN A 45 14.82 10.30 10.91
CA GLN A 45 16.03 10.17 10.09
C GLN A 45 17.23 9.84 10.97
N GLU A 46 17.82 8.68 10.71
CA GLU A 46 18.95 8.15 11.49
C GLU A 46 20.03 7.59 10.57
N VAL A 47 21.20 7.38 11.15
CA VAL A 47 22.29 6.69 10.48
C VAL A 47 21.96 5.19 10.49
N PRO A 48 22.07 4.48 9.36
CA PRO A 48 21.79 3.04 9.29
C PRO A 48 22.70 2.25 10.25
N THR A 49 22.12 1.22 10.83
CA THR A 49 22.84 0.27 11.69
C THR A 49 22.98 -1.09 11.01
N ALA A 50 23.87 -1.93 11.52
CA ALA A 50 24.02 -3.29 10.99
C ALA A 50 22.74 -4.15 11.17
N GLN A 51 21.87 -3.79 12.13
CA GLN A 51 20.66 -4.54 12.46
C GLN A 51 19.47 -4.14 11.56
N ILE A 52 19.43 -2.90 11.07
CA ILE A 52 18.33 -2.37 10.27
C ILE A 52 18.84 -2.08 8.86
N PRO A 53 18.41 -2.86 7.86
CA PRO A 53 18.97 -2.79 6.52
C PRO A 53 18.47 -1.57 5.73
N LEU A 54 19.28 -1.17 4.76
CA LEU A 54 18.86 -0.28 3.69
C LEU A 54 18.00 -1.04 2.68
N VAL A 55 16.89 -0.45 2.27
CA VAL A 55 15.97 -1.02 1.29
C VAL A 55 15.83 -0.12 0.06
N SER A 56 15.30 -0.70 -1.00
CA SER A 56 14.90 -0.03 -2.22
C SER A 56 13.39 -0.01 -2.34
N PHE A 57 12.86 0.83 -3.23
CA PHE A 57 11.47 0.85 -3.59
C PHE A 57 11.33 0.64 -5.10
N THR A 58 10.47 -0.29 -5.49
CA THR A 58 10.03 -0.47 -6.88
C THR A 58 8.52 -0.30 -6.97
N VAL A 59 8.02 0.18 -8.12
CA VAL A 59 6.58 0.35 -8.33
C VAL A 59 5.86 -1.00 -8.31
N GLU A 60 6.50 -2.06 -8.81
CA GLU A 60 5.91 -3.40 -8.92
C GLU A 60 5.86 -4.15 -7.58
N HIS A 61 6.92 -4.03 -6.76
CA HIS A 61 7.07 -4.85 -5.55
C HIS A 61 7.08 -4.03 -4.26
N GLY A 62 6.94 -2.69 -4.36
CA GLY A 62 7.02 -1.80 -3.19
C GLY A 62 8.40 -1.85 -2.54
N VAL A 63 8.42 -2.05 -1.23
CA VAL A 63 9.65 -2.12 -0.42
C VAL A 63 10.35 -3.46 -0.62
N THR A 64 11.58 -3.42 -1.10
CA THR A 64 12.39 -4.62 -1.39
C THR A 64 13.79 -4.51 -0.81
N PRO A 65 14.44 -5.63 -0.45
CA PRO A 65 15.84 -5.63 -0.07
C PRO A 65 16.69 -4.97 -1.16
N LYS A 66 17.74 -4.25 -0.78
CA LYS A 66 18.77 -3.89 -1.75
C LYS A 66 19.46 -5.15 -2.23
N THR A 67 19.38 -5.43 -3.53
CA THR A 67 20.18 -6.50 -4.12
C THR A 67 21.65 -6.13 -4.08
N GLU A 68 22.57 -7.14 -4.04
CA GLU A 68 24.03 -6.96 -4.01
C GLU A 68 24.56 -6.03 -5.14
N ARG A 69 23.87 -5.96 -6.26
CA ARG A 69 24.15 -5.04 -7.36
C ARG A 69 24.10 -3.55 -6.95
N TYR A 70 23.34 -3.22 -5.90
CA TYR A 70 23.24 -1.89 -5.29
C TYR A 70 23.99 -1.79 -3.95
N ASN A 71 24.61 -2.88 -3.52
CA ASN A 71 25.50 -2.88 -2.37
C ASN A 71 26.83 -2.20 -2.78
N ARG A 72 26.69 -0.95 -3.19
CA ARG A 72 27.84 -0.07 -3.28
C ARG A 72 28.17 0.31 -1.83
N GLU A 73 29.08 -0.43 -1.21
CA GLU A 73 29.84 0.00 -0.02
C GLU A 73 30.36 1.44 -0.18
N PHE A 74 30.46 1.88 -1.41
CA PHE A 74 30.81 3.21 -1.85
C PHE A 74 29.81 4.31 -1.42
N LEU A 75 28.53 4.03 -1.20
CA LEU A 75 27.53 5.01 -0.73
C LEU A 75 27.45 5.08 0.80
N VAL A 76 28.04 4.16 1.53
CA VAL A 76 28.20 4.19 2.99
C VAL A 76 29.40 5.04 3.42
N ARG A 77 30.12 5.67 2.50
CA ARG A 77 31.31 6.47 2.80
C ARG A 77 31.07 7.76 3.56
N GLU A 78 29.82 8.19 3.73
CA GLU A 78 29.51 9.24 4.70
C GLU A 78 28.89 8.59 5.94
N GLU A 79 29.71 8.27 6.93
CA GLU A 79 29.32 7.73 8.25
C GLU A 79 28.26 8.58 8.97
N THR A 80 27.98 9.77 8.47
CA THR A 80 27.04 10.75 9.03
C THR A 80 25.74 10.85 8.25
N LYS A 81 25.58 10.17 7.10
CA LYS A 81 24.42 10.31 6.26
C LYS A 81 23.18 9.67 6.88
N LYS A 82 22.17 10.49 7.11
CA LYS A 82 20.89 10.06 7.65
C LYS A 82 19.95 9.54 6.55
N TYR A 83 19.20 8.52 6.91
CA TYR A 83 18.22 7.85 6.06
C TYR A 83 16.85 7.84 6.73
N LYS A 84 15.77 7.84 5.95
CA LYS A 84 14.41 7.82 6.45
C LYS A 84 14.07 6.43 6.99
N TYR A 85 13.71 6.36 8.26
CA TYR A 85 13.29 5.13 8.92
C TYR A 85 11.85 4.76 8.56
N THR A 86 11.57 3.47 8.46
CA THR A 86 10.25 2.90 8.21
C THR A 86 10.05 1.61 8.99
N LYS A 87 8.80 1.30 9.32
CA LYS A 87 8.37 0.06 9.98
C LYS A 87 7.43 -0.75 9.11
N TYR A 88 7.23 -1.99 9.51
CA TYR A 88 6.17 -2.83 8.94
C TYR A 88 4.82 -2.11 8.98
N ASN A 89 4.06 -2.17 7.91
CA ASN A 89 2.77 -1.50 7.73
C ASN A 89 2.81 0.02 7.51
N ASP A 90 3.97 0.69 7.53
CA ASP A 90 4.03 2.08 7.09
C ASP A 90 3.64 2.19 5.60
N ILE A 91 2.95 3.27 5.26
CA ILE A 91 2.75 3.66 3.86
C ILE A 91 3.96 4.48 3.41
N VAL A 92 4.61 4.03 2.36
CA VAL A 92 5.82 4.66 1.81
C VAL A 92 5.53 5.17 0.41
N TYR A 93 5.89 6.40 0.10
CA TYR A 93 5.80 6.91 -1.26
C TYR A 93 6.97 7.82 -1.64
N ASN A 94 7.19 7.94 -2.96
CA ASN A 94 8.12 8.92 -3.52
C ASN A 94 7.35 10.13 -4.04
N PRO A 95 7.49 11.32 -3.42
CA PRO A 95 6.74 12.53 -3.80
C PRO A 95 6.83 12.90 -5.28
N ALA A 96 8.01 12.77 -5.88
CA ALA A 96 8.25 13.13 -7.28
C ALA A 96 7.79 12.04 -8.28
N ASN A 97 7.69 10.79 -7.83
CA ASN A 97 7.35 9.64 -8.66
C ASN A 97 5.95 9.07 -8.38
N LEU A 98 5.14 9.77 -7.58
CA LEU A 98 3.77 9.33 -7.27
C LEU A 98 2.93 9.12 -8.53
N LYS A 99 3.12 9.94 -9.56
CA LYS A 99 2.47 9.79 -10.88
C LYS A 99 2.70 8.45 -11.58
N PHE A 100 3.79 7.77 -11.23
CA PHE A 100 4.12 6.43 -11.74
C PHE A 100 3.68 5.31 -10.80
N GLY A 101 2.88 5.61 -9.77
CA GLY A 101 2.43 4.63 -8.78
C GLY A 101 3.48 4.32 -7.70
N ALA A 102 4.45 5.21 -7.47
CA ALA A 102 5.48 4.99 -6.46
C ALA A 102 4.93 5.22 -5.03
N ILE A 103 3.96 4.41 -4.64
CA ILE A 103 3.35 4.35 -3.32
C ILE A 103 3.01 2.90 -2.98
N ALA A 104 3.34 2.44 -1.77
CA ALA A 104 3.02 1.10 -1.28
C ALA A 104 3.08 1.02 0.25
N ARG A 105 2.47 -0.02 0.81
CA ARG A 105 2.65 -0.40 2.20
C ARG A 105 3.98 -1.16 2.37
N ASN A 106 4.72 -0.85 3.41
CA ASN A 106 5.92 -1.59 3.79
C ASN A 106 5.54 -2.98 4.34
N LYS A 107 5.80 -4.03 3.56
CA LYS A 107 5.62 -5.44 3.93
C LYS A 107 6.94 -6.11 4.32
N TYR A 108 8.04 -5.36 4.28
CA TYR A 108 9.37 -5.86 4.57
C TYR A 108 9.66 -5.90 6.08
N GLY A 109 9.38 -4.79 6.78
CA GLY A 109 9.70 -4.63 8.21
C GLY A 109 10.46 -3.35 8.51
N GLU A 110 11.24 -3.35 9.60
CA GLU A 110 12.10 -2.22 9.94
C GLU A 110 13.22 -2.06 8.92
N ALA A 111 13.36 -0.84 8.39
CA ALA A 111 14.34 -0.56 7.35
C ALA A 111 14.61 0.93 7.19
N PHE A 112 15.65 1.25 6.41
CA PHE A 112 15.98 2.61 6.02
C PHE A 112 15.84 2.83 4.53
N PHE A 113 15.22 3.97 4.17
CA PHE A 113 15.13 4.48 2.80
C PHE A 113 16.01 5.70 2.56
N SER A 114 16.25 6.00 1.29
CA SER A 114 16.73 7.34 0.91
C SER A 114 15.82 8.43 1.46
N PRO A 115 16.35 9.57 1.92
CA PRO A 115 15.55 10.68 2.48
C PRO A 115 14.50 11.29 1.55
N ILE A 116 14.55 10.96 0.26
CA ILE A 116 13.56 11.41 -0.73
C ILE A 116 12.16 10.76 -0.55
N TYR A 117 12.07 9.69 0.21
CA TYR A 117 10.80 9.02 0.49
C TYR A 117 10.10 9.63 1.69
N VAL A 118 8.78 9.61 1.64
CA VAL A 118 7.91 9.95 2.78
C VAL A 118 7.31 8.65 3.31
N THR A 119 7.25 8.55 4.64
CA THR A 119 6.67 7.39 5.33
C THR A 119 5.55 7.85 6.26
N PHE A 120 4.40 7.17 6.23
CA PHE A 120 3.28 7.41 7.11
C PHE A 120 2.96 6.18 7.94
N GLU A 121 2.75 6.41 9.21
CA GLU A 121 2.21 5.44 10.16
C GLU A 121 0.68 5.52 10.15
N ALA A 122 0.01 4.38 10.15
CA ALA A 122 -1.45 4.31 10.23
C ALA A 122 -1.95 4.36 11.69
N ASN A 123 -3.01 5.13 11.92
CA ASN A 123 -3.74 5.09 13.19
C ASN A 123 -4.69 3.88 13.20
N TYR A 124 -4.27 2.79 13.82
CA TYR A 124 -5.01 1.54 13.86
C TYR A 124 -6.38 1.62 14.55
N SER A 125 -6.66 2.70 15.29
CA SER A 125 -8.00 2.92 15.87
C SER A 125 -9.03 3.31 14.82
N ASN A 126 -8.60 3.75 13.62
CA ASN A 126 -9.47 4.29 12.59
C ASN A 126 -9.31 3.59 11.23
N VAL A 127 -8.13 3.03 10.94
CA VAL A 127 -7.83 2.47 9.63
C VAL A 127 -6.91 1.25 9.70
N LEU A 128 -7.19 0.25 8.88
CA LEU A 128 -6.30 -0.88 8.67
C LEU A 128 -5.28 -0.55 7.58
N PRO A 129 -3.97 -0.80 7.80
CA PRO A 129 -2.94 -0.54 6.80
C PRO A 129 -3.18 -1.23 5.45
N GLU A 130 -3.71 -2.46 5.48
CA GLU A 130 -4.08 -3.23 4.29
C GLU A 130 -5.20 -2.56 3.50
N PHE A 131 -6.17 -1.98 4.20
CA PHE A 131 -7.30 -1.30 3.60
C PHE A 131 -6.89 0.03 2.98
N ILE A 132 -6.15 0.86 3.74
CA ILE A 132 -5.69 2.17 3.25
C ILE A 132 -4.70 2.01 2.08
N GLU A 133 -3.85 0.97 2.07
CA GLU A 133 -2.99 0.63 0.92
C GLU A 133 -3.81 0.55 -0.38
N LYS A 134 -4.95 -0.14 -0.37
CA LYS A 134 -5.79 -0.31 -1.56
C LYS A 134 -6.37 1.01 -2.08
N ILE A 135 -6.74 1.90 -1.17
CA ILE A 135 -7.22 3.25 -1.55
C ILE A 135 -6.08 4.05 -2.16
N LEU A 136 -4.94 4.15 -1.46
CA LEU A 136 -3.84 5.03 -1.81
C LEU A 136 -3.08 4.60 -3.07
N THR A 137 -3.08 3.31 -3.38
CA THR A 137 -2.48 2.76 -4.61
C THR A 137 -3.43 2.78 -5.81
N SER A 138 -4.70 3.16 -5.62
CA SER A 138 -5.65 3.25 -6.73
C SER A 138 -5.31 4.42 -7.68
N ASN A 139 -5.55 4.22 -8.97
CA ASN A 139 -5.33 5.27 -9.96
C ASN A 139 -6.15 6.54 -9.65
N ASP A 140 -7.40 6.39 -9.23
CA ASP A 140 -8.28 7.51 -8.90
C ASP A 140 -7.72 8.37 -7.77
N PHE A 141 -7.17 7.73 -6.72
CA PHE A 141 -6.53 8.44 -5.63
C PHE A 141 -5.25 9.15 -6.09
N ILE A 142 -4.40 8.46 -6.86
CA ILE A 142 -3.16 9.04 -7.39
C ILE A 142 -3.47 10.28 -8.24
N GLN A 143 -4.42 10.20 -9.17
CA GLN A 143 -4.83 11.34 -10.00
C GLN A 143 -5.39 12.51 -9.15
N LYS A 144 -6.09 12.21 -8.07
CA LYS A 144 -6.56 13.22 -7.11
C LYS A 144 -5.40 13.87 -6.36
N ALA A 145 -4.42 13.09 -5.92
CA ALA A 145 -3.24 13.59 -5.21
C ALA A 145 -2.34 14.45 -6.11
N LEU A 146 -2.21 14.12 -7.38
CA LEU A 146 -1.41 14.88 -8.34
C LEU A 146 -1.92 16.30 -8.60
N LYS A 147 -3.17 16.62 -8.26
CA LYS A 147 -3.69 18.00 -8.31
C LYS A 147 -3.02 18.92 -7.28
N PHE A 148 -2.38 18.38 -6.27
CA PHE A 148 -1.62 19.08 -5.24
C PHE A 148 -0.11 19.06 -5.49
N GLN A 149 0.30 18.68 -6.70
CA GLN A 149 1.69 18.64 -7.09
C GLN A 149 2.24 20.06 -7.23
N GLU A 150 3.30 20.36 -6.49
CA GLU A 150 4.02 21.64 -6.57
C GLU A 150 5.38 21.44 -7.23
N GLY A 151 5.85 22.46 -7.91
CA GLY A 151 7.14 22.52 -8.58
C GLY A 151 7.09 23.33 -9.87
N THR A 152 8.25 23.54 -10.47
CA THR A 152 8.41 24.22 -11.74
C THR A 152 8.96 23.27 -12.78
N VAL A 153 9.10 23.73 -14.05
CA VAL A 153 9.75 22.93 -15.12
C VAL A 153 11.19 22.55 -14.76
N TYR A 154 11.85 23.33 -13.91
CA TYR A 154 13.23 23.11 -13.45
C TYR A 154 13.33 22.40 -12.10
N GLU A 155 12.24 22.38 -11.32
CA GLU A 155 12.13 21.65 -10.06
C GLU A 155 11.25 20.44 -10.24
N ARG A 156 11.61 19.32 -9.60
CA ARG A 156 10.77 18.11 -9.66
C ARG A 156 9.41 18.40 -9.04
N MET A 157 8.37 18.33 -9.85
CA MET A 157 7.01 18.38 -9.34
C MET A 157 6.79 17.25 -8.35
N ALA A 158 6.32 17.57 -7.16
CA ALA A 158 6.17 16.63 -6.06
C ALA A 158 4.90 16.91 -5.25
N VAL A 159 4.28 15.88 -4.72
CA VAL A 159 3.21 16.01 -3.71
C VAL A 159 3.86 15.92 -2.34
N LYS A 160 3.89 17.04 -1.61
CA LYS A 160 4.47 17.11 -0.27
C LYS A 160 3.64 16.35 0.75
N ALA A 161 4.27 15.93 1.86
CA ALA A 161 3.60 15.19 2.93
C ALA A 161 2.39 15.92 3.50
N ASP A 162 2.54 17.22 3.78
CA ASP A 162 1.46 18.03 4.33
C ASP A 162 0.26 18.15 3.39
N ASP A 163 0.48 18.24 2.07
CA ASP A 163 -0.60 18.31 1.10
C ASP A 163 -1.25 16.95 0.88
N PHE A 164 -0.46 15.88 0.93
CA PHE A 164 -0.97 14.53 0.91
C PHE A 164 -1.92 14.27 2.09
N LEU A 165 -1.55 14.71 3.30
CA LEU A 165 -2.37 14.54 4.51
C LEU A 165 -3.67 15.40 4.51
N LYS A 166 -3.76 16.44 3.69
CA LYS A 166 -4.99 17.22 3.49
C LYS A 166 -6.02 16.54 2.60
N LEU A 167 -5.61 15.52 1.83
CA LEU A 167 -6.51 14.81 0.93
C LEU A 167 -7.63 14.12 1.70
N VAL A 168 -8.84 14.19 1.14
CA VAL A 168 -10.03 13.58 1.71
C VAL A 168 -10.31 12.25 1.02
N ILE A 169 -10.52 11.21 1.80
CA ILE A 169 -10.96 9.90 1.37
C ILE A 169 -12.32 9.56 1.98
N LYS A 170 -13.01 8.58 1.39
CA LYS A 170 -14.16 7.94 2.02
C LYS A 170 -13.68 6.67 2.73
N LEU A 171 -14.03 6.53 3.99
CA LEU A 171 -13.57 5.43 4.83
C LEU A 171 -14.76 4.75 5.49
N PRO A 172 -14.90 3.41 5.36
CA PRO A 172 -15.87 2.64 6.11
C PRO A 172 -15.43 2.46 7.56
N THR A 173 -16.32 1.98 8.40
CA THR A 173 -16.02 1.59 9.78
C THR A 173 -14.97 0.45 9.82
N LEU A 174 -14.22 0.31 10.92
CA LEU A 174 -13.26 -0.78 11.07
C LEU A 174 -13.84 -2.17 10.82
N PRO A 175 -15.03 -2.53 11.36
CA PRO A 175 -15.66 -3.82 11.04
C PRO A 175 -15.91 -4.01 9.53
N GLU A 176 -16.31 -2.96 8.82
CA GLU A 176 -16.49 -3.01 7.36
C GLU A 176 -15.15 -3.17 6.63
N GLN A 177 -14.09 -2.46 7.06
CA GLN A 177 -12.75 -2.61 6.51
C GLN A 177 -12.25 -4.06 6.64
N ILE A 178 -12.44 -4.68 7.81
CA ILE A 178 -12.09 -6.09 8.07
C ILE A 178 -12.86 -7.01 7.12
N ALA A 179 -14.18 -6.83 7.03
CA ALA A 179 -15.04 -7.67 6.21
C ALA A 179 -14.71 -7.56 4.71
N ILE A 180 -14.45 -6.34 4.22
CA ILE A 180 -14.02 -6.08 2.84
C ILE A 180 -12.65 -6.72 2.59
N GLY A 181 -11.70 -6.52 3.49
CA GLY A 181 -10.35 -7.09 3.39
C GLY A 181 -10.37 -8.62 3.33
N SER A 182 -11.12 -9.26 4.24
CA SER A 182 -11.29 -10.73 4.27
C SER A 182 -11.93 -11.25 2.99
N PHE A 183 -12.92 -10.54 2.45
CA PHE A 183 -13.58 -10.92 1.20
C PHE A 183 -12.60 -10.95 0.02
N PHE A 184 -11.79 -9.89 -0.15
CA PHE A 184 -10.80 -9.87 -1.23
C PHE A 184 -9.68 -10.89 -1.04
N GLN A 185 -9.24 -11.13 0.19
CA GLN A 185 -8.23 -12.16 0.48
C GLN A 185 -8.72 -13.56 0.11
N GLU A 186 -9.98 -13.87 0.41
CA GLU A 186 -10.57 -15.16 0.01
C GLU A 186 -10.72 -15.27 -1.51
N LEU A 187 -11.08 -14.19 -2.20
CA LEU A 187 -11.12 -14.17 -3.67
C LEU A 187 -9.74 -14.45 -4.29
N ASP A 188 -8.69 -13.79 -3.79
CA ASP A 188 -7.33 -14.00 -4.27
C ASP A 188 -6.88 -15.45 -4.06
N GLN A 189 -7.23 -16.07 -2.93
CA GLN A 189 -6.96 -17.48 -2.67
C GLN A 189 -7.68 -18.41 -3.66
N LEU A 190 -8.95 -18.14 -3.93
CA LEU A 190 -9.76 -18.94 -4.87
C LEU A 190 -9.23 -18.82 -6.30
N ILE A 191 -8.86 -17.62 -6.74
CA ILE A 191 -8.24 -17.38 -8.05
C ILE A 191 -6.92 -18.16 -8.17
N THR A 192 -6.08 -18.10 -7.13
CA THR A 192 -4.79 -18.81 -7.12
C THR A 192 -4.97 -20.33 -7.21
N LEU A 193 -5.93 -20.89 -6.47
CA LEU A 193 -6.23 -22.31 -6.53
C LEU A 193 -6.72 -22.73 -7.92
N GLN A 194 -7.61 -21.96 -8.52
CA GLN A 194 -8.14 -22.24 -9.85
C GLN A 194 -7.05 -22.15 -10.94
N GLN A 195 -6.13 -21.21 -10.83
CA GLN A 195 -4.98 -21.11 -11.75
C GLN A 195 -4.08 -22.35 -11.65
N ARG A 196 -3.79 -22.83 -10.45
CA ARG A 196 -3.01 -24.06 -10.24
C ARG A 196 -3.71 -25.31 -10.80
N GLU A 197 -5.01 -25.44 -10.61
CA GLU A 197 -5.79 -26.54 -11.20
C GLU A 197 -5.75 -26.50 -12.73
N LEU A 198 -5.86 -25.33 -13.34
CA LEU A 198 -5.76 -25.16 -14.80
C LEU A 198 -4.36 -25.50 -15.33
N GLU A 199 -3.31 -25.16 -14.59
CA GLU A 199 -1.93 -25.53 -14.95
C GLU A 199 -1.72 -27.05 -14.90
N LEU A 200 -2.22 -27.71 -13.85
CA LEU A 200 -2.13 -29.19 -13.72
C LEU A 200 -2.91 -29.94 -14.81
N MET A 201 -3.98 -29.36 -15.35
CA MET A 201 -4.76 -29.98 -16.43
C MET A 201 -4.13 -29.78 -17.83
N ARG A 202 -3.14 -28.91 -17.96
CA ARG A 202 -2.40 -28.68 -19.21
C ARG A 202 -1.15 -29.57 -19.37
N LEU A 203 -0.76 -30.24 -18.30
CA LEU A 203 0.33 -31.24 -18.27
C LEU A 203 -0.19 -32.65 -18.62
#